data_5568033a8e9901f970efa6fd96b9c8de
#
_entry.id   5568033a8e9901f970efa6fd96b9c8de
#
_cell.length_a   1.000
_cell.length_b   1.000
_cell.length_c   1.000
_cell.angle_alpha   90.00
_cell.angle_beta   90.00
_cell.angle_gamma   90.00
#
_symmetry.space_group_name_H-M   'P 1'
#
loop_
_entity.id
_entity.type
_entity.pdbx_description
1 polymer ?
#
loop_
_entity_poly.entity_id
_entity_poly.type
_entity_poly.pdbx_seq_one_letter_code
_entity_poly.pdbx_strand_id
1 'polypeptide(L)'
;MATFSLLPSGKWRAQVRKAGINRGATFATKREARDWATAIEAQANHIAAGGYAPVPKSVTVADLIDKYEQAASRPFGKTKAATMLMLKREIGKTKLANLNAVVLRDFVDRREAAGAGGVTIAADLSYLSAVLKWGRHARQLDLPERLALEVRASLVHRGLNTRSQERDREPTDQELDRIFAHWDGKARQKIPMETICRFALATGMRQGEITRLEVEDVDAAAKTVMIRDRKDPKNKYGNNQTVPLLPAAWAIVEPIIKEKGTGFLFPYEESSISASFTRACQALGIEDLRFHDLRHRAAAEFFRMGLGIPQVSLLTGHKTWSMLRRYTAIKPEDVHNAIKAA
;
A
#
# COMPACT_ATOMS: atom_id res chain seq x y z
N MET A 1 -22.75 0.79 41.17
CA MET A 1 -22.75 1.69 42.34
C MET A 1 -21.40 1.60 43.04
N ALA A 2 -20.92 2.71 43.58
CA ALA A 2 -19.73 2.73 44.40
C ALA A 2 -19.98 2.23 45.81
N THR A 3 -19.06 1.44 46.36
CA THR A 3 -19.06 1.02 47.78
C THR A 3 -17.85 1.60 48.47
N PHE A 4 -17.99 1.96 49.73
CA PHE A 4 -16.91 2.58 50.52
C PHE A 4 -16.75 1.80 51.85
N SER A 5 -15.52 1.46 52.19
CA SER A 5 -15.19 0.79 53.46
C SER A 5 -14.00 1.45 54.10
N LEU A 6 -14.05 1.61 55.42
CA LEU A 6 -12.93 2.02 56.24
C LEU A 6 -12.06 0.77 56.54
N LEU A 7 -10.79 0.84 56.21
CA LEU A 7 -9.86 -0.22 56.48
C LEU A 7 -9.27 -0.12 57.89
N PRO A 8 -8.74 -1.21 58.48
CA PRO A 8 -8.07 -1.17 59.78
C PRO A 8 -6.88 -0.21 59.83
N SER A 9 -6.30 0.11 58.66
CA SER A 9 -5.23 1.08 58.53
C SER A 9 -5.68 2.54 58.61
N GLY A 10 -6.96 2.84 58.87
CA GLY A 10 -7.53 4.20 58.88
C GLY A 10 -7.77 4.78 57.48
N LYS A 11 -7.44 4.07 56.42
CA LYS A 11 -7.66 4.49 55.06
C LYS A 11 -9.01 4.04 54.52
N TRP A 12 -9.57 4.81 53.57
CA TRP A 12 -10.84 4.55 52.91
C TRP A 12 -10.64 3.80 51.61
N ARG A 13 -11.25 2.64 51.43
CA ARG A 13 -11.34 1.88 50.20
C ARG A 13 -12.62 2.26 49.45
N ALA A 14 -12.50 2.68 48.20
CA ALA A 14 -13.62 2.82 47.26
C ALA A 14 -13.58 1.68 46.24
N GLN A 15 -14.75 1.12 45.89
CA GLN A 15 -14.90 0.16 44.82
C GLN A 15 -16.11 0.54 43.96
N VAL A 16 -15.91 0.62 42.66
CA VAL A 16 -16.95 0.90 41.66
C VAL A 16 -17.14 -0.31 40.77
N ARG A 17 -18.38 -0.81 40.69
CA ARG A 17 -18.80 -1.89 39.77
C ARG A 17 -19.97 -1.37 38.95
N LYS A 18 -19.75 -0.99 37.70
CA LYS A 18 -20.78 -0.46 36.81
C LYS A 18 -20.39 -0.59 35.34
N ALA A 19 -21.31 -0.99 34.46
CA ALA A 19 -21.12 -1.07 33.02
C ALA A 19 -19.82 -1.80 32.61
N GLY A 20 -19.52 -2.95 33.20
CA GLY A 20 -18.29 -3.72 32.93
C GLY A 20 -17.01 -3.19 33.60
N ILE A 21 -17.07 -2.02 34.24
CA ILE A 21 -15.97 -1.50 35.05
C ILE A 21 -16.02 -2.11 36.45
N ASN A 22 -14.90 -2.70 36.87
CA ASN A 22 -14.67 -3.14 38.24
C ASN A 22 -13.33 -2.58 38.70
N ARG A 23 -13.35 -1.48 39.47
CA ARG A 23 -12.16 -0.81 39.97
C ARG A 23 -12.28 -0.54 41.47
N GLY A 24 -11.16 -0.71 42.19
CA GLY A 24 -11.02 -0.35 43.59
C GLY A 24 -9.73 0.45 43.80
N ALA A 25 -9.80 1.41 44.72
CA ALA A 25 -8.63 2.21 45.16
C ALA A 25 -8.78 2.56 46.63
N THR A 26 -7.63 2.93 47.25
CA THR A 26 -7.56 3.27 48.68
C THR A 26 -7.04 4.69 48.84
N PHE A 27 -7.67 5.47 49.70
CA PHE A 27 -7.42 6.92 49.87
C PHE A 27 -7.22 7.26 51.36
N ALA A 28 -6.59 8.39 51.63
CA ALA A 28 -6.37 8.86 52.96
C ALA A 28 -7.71 9.37 53.59
N THR A 29 -8.59 9.93 52.81
CA THR A 29 -9.84 10.53 53.27
C THR A 29 -11.06 9.92 52.54
N LYS A 30 -12.21 9.95 53.18
CA LYS A 30 -13.51 9.57 52.62
C LYS A 30 -13.91 10.48 51.43
N ARG A 31 -13.53 11.74 51.49
CA ARG A 31 -13.77 12.73 50.42
C ARG A 31 -13.05 12.33 49.13
N GLU A 32 -11.76 12.08 49.21
CA GLU A 32 -10.96 11.59 48.06
C GLU A 32 -11.52 10.31 47.45
N ALA A 33 -11.94 9.36 48.31
CA ALA A 33 -12.57 8.14 47.89
C ALA A 33 -13.89 8.37 47.15
N ARG A 34 -14.70 9.34 47.56
CA ARG A 34 -15.95 9.72 46.88
C ARG A 34 -15.68 10.43 45.55
N ASP A 35 -14.77 11.42 45.53
CA ASP A 35 -14.41 12.14 44.33
C ASP A 35 -13.89 11.19 43.24
N TRP A 36 -13.04 10.26 43.62
CA TRP A 36 -12.55 9.22 42.73
C TRP A 36 -13.69 8.29 42.23
N ALA A 37 -14.59 7.86 43.11
CA ALA A 37 -15.69 7.01 42.73
C ALA A 37 -16.67 7.70 41.78
N THR A 38 -16.96 8.99 41.98
CA THR A 38 -17.79 9.80 41.10
C THR A 38 -17.18 9.92 39.71
N ALA A 39 -15.86 10.15 39.61
CA ALA A 39 -15.16 10.17 38.32
C ALA A 39 -15.24 8.83 37.59
N ILE A 40 -15.08 7.70 38.29
CA ILE A 40 -15.20 6.37 37.69
C ILE A 40 -16.63 6.05 37.29
N GLU A 41 -17.62 6.45 38.05
CA GLU A 41 -19.06 6.27 37.71
C GLU A 41 -19.46 7.11 36.50
N ALA A 42 -18.98 8.35 36.40
CA ALA A 42 -19.18 9.20 35.22
C ALA A 42 -18.58 8.53 33.96
N GLN A 43 -17.39 7.95 34.09
CA GLN A 43 -16.76 7.20 33.02
C GLN A 43 -17.58 5.95 32.63
N ALA A 44 -18.09 5.21 33.62
CA ALA A 44 -18.95 4.05 33.38
C ALA A 44 -20.27 4.41 32.69
N ASN A 45 -20.88 5.54 33.06
CA ASN A 45 -22.07 6.06 32.41
C ASN A 45 -21.77 6.48 30.94
N HIS A 46 -20.63 7.11 30.68
CA HIS A 46 -20.21 7.50 29.34
C HIS A 46 -20.04 6.27 28.44
N ILE A 47 -19.41 5.21 28.95
CA ILE A 47 -19.25 3.94 28.21
C ILE A 47 -20.62 3.30 27.97
N ALA A 48 -21.49 3.24 28.98
CA ALA A 48 -22.84 2.69 28.86
C ALA A 48 -23.71 3.44 27.85
N ALA A 49 -23.48 4.74 27.68
CA ALA A 49 -24.13 5.60 26.69
C ALA A 49 -23.52 5.47 25.27
N GLY A 50 -22.70 4.45 25.00
CA GLY A 50 -22.05 4.24 23.70
C GLY A 50 -20.74 4.99 23.54
N GLY A 51 -20.16 5.52 24.63
CA GLY A 51 -18.83 6.15 24.63
C GLY A 51 -17.68 5.15 24.61
N TYR A 52 -16.48 5.64 24.34
CA TYR A 52 -15.27 4.82 24.23
C TYR A 52 -14.64 4.56 25.61
N ALA A 53 -14.10 3.35 25.80
CA ALA A 53 -13.36 3.02 27.01
C ALA A 53 -12.02 3.77 27.06
N PRO A 54 -11.61 4.28 28.24
CA PRO A 54 -10.31 4.90 28.38
C PRO A 54 -9.19 3.90 28.07
N VAL A 55 -8.14 4.39 27.46
CA VAL A 55 -6.96 3.60 27.14
C VAL A 55 -6.27 3.13 28.44
N PRO A 56 -6.02 1.84 28.63
CA PRO A 56 -5.28 1.37 29.80
C PRO A 56 -3.87 1.98 29.83
N LYS A 57 -3.40 2.42 31.01
CA LYS A 57 -2.11 3.12 31.16
C LYS A 57 -0.88 2.30 30.74
N SER A 58 -0.99 0.98 30.74
CA SER A 58 0.11 0.06 30.38
C SER A 58 0.20 -0.22 28.87
N VAL A 59 -0.88 0.02 28.11
CA VAL A 59 -0.94 -0.35 26.68
C VAL A 59 -0.11 0.62 25.85
N THR A 60 0.74 0.06 24.99
CA THR A 60 1.65 0.79 24.09
C THR A 60 1.15 0.82 22.66
N VAL A 61 1.79 1.64 21.82
CA VAL A 61 1.54 1.67 20.36
C VAL A 61 1.87 0.31 19.75
N ALA A 62 2.94 -0.37 20.19
CA ALA A 62 3.30 -1.70 19.72
C ALA A 62 2.20 -2.73 20.03
N ASP A 63 1.67 -2.73 21.25
CA ASP A 63 0.57 -3.65 21.65
C ASP A 63 -0.67 -3.44 20.78
N LEU A 64 -0.98 -2.19 20.41
CA LEU A 64 -2.11 -1.90 19.53
C LEU A 64 -1.86 -2.39 18.10
N ILE A 65 -0.64 -2.21 17.58
CA ILE A 65 -0.25 -2.71 16.26
C ILE A 65 -0.33 -4.23 16.24
N ASP A 66 0.19 -4.93 17.27
CA ASP A 66 0.14 -6.39 17.35
C ASP A 66 -1.29 -6.92 17.31
N LYS A 67 -2.18 -6.29 18.07
CA LYS A 67 -3.61 -6.63 18.05
C LYS A 67 -4.28 -6.34 16.70
N TYR A 68 -3.86 -5.27 16.02
CA TYR A 68 -4.35 -4.94 14.69
C TYR A 68 -3.89 -5.96 13.65
N GLU A 69 -2.64 -6.43 13.73
CA GLU A 69 -2.09 -7.49 12.88
C GLU A 69 -2.81 -8.82 13.11
N GLN A 70 -3.03 -9.21 14.37
CA GLN A 70 -3.75 -10.44 14.74
C GLN A 70 -5.22 -10.44 14.31
N ALA A 71 -5.86 -9.27 14.31
CA ALA A 71 -7.27 -9.14 13.90
C ALA A 71 -7.45 -9.08 12.37
N ALA A 72 -6.36 -9.03 11.61
CA ALA A 72 -6.45 -8.99 10.15
C ALA A 72 -6.90 -10.35 9.61
N SER A 73 -7.92 -10.36 8.76
CA SER A 73 -8.42 -11.58 8.11
C SER A 73 -7.41 -12.24 7.17
N ARG A 74 -6.36 -11.52 6.78
CA ARG A 74 -5.27 -11.98 5.91
C ARG A 74 -3.96 -11.28 6.28
N PRO A 75 -2.81 -11.91 6.00
CA PRO A 75 -1.50 -11.29 6.20
C PRO A 75 -1.38 -9.94 5.46
N PHE A 76 -0.67 -9.01 6.08
CA PHE A 76 -0.39 -7.73 5.42
C PHE A 76 0.56 -7.91 4.24
N GLY A 77 0.34 -7.13 3.18
CA GLY A 77 1.30 -7.05 2.07
C GLY A 77 2.66 -6.47 2.55
N LYS A 78 3.73 -6.80 1.81
CA LYS A 78 5.13 -6.48 2.16
C LYS A 78 5.33 -5.04 2.68
N THR A 79 4.82 -4.04 1.97
CA THR A 79 4.96 -2.63 2.37
C THR A 79 4.28 -2.31 3.69
N LYS A 80 3.04 -2.77 3.88
CA LYS A 80 2.30 -2.52 5.13
C LYS A 80 2.98 -3.21 6.30
N ALA A 81 3.41 -4.47 6.15
CA ALA A 81 4.11 -5.22 7.18
C ALA A 81 5.43 -4.52 7.57
N ALA A 82 6.23 -4.11 6.59
CA ALA A 82 7.47 -3.35 6.83
C ALA A 82 7.21 -2.03 7.56
N THR A 83 6.15 -1.29 7.19
CA THR A 83 5.78 -0.05 7.87
C THR A 83 5.32 -0.32 9.31
N MET A 84 4.53 -1.37 9.57
CA MET A 84 4.13 -1.73 10.94
C MET A 84 5.36 -2.05 11.80
N LEU A 85 6.30 -2.83 11.27
CA LEU A 85 7.55 -3.14 11.97
C LEU A 85 8.37 -1.87 12.28
N MET A 86 8.48 -0.97 11.32
CA MET A 86 9.16 0.33 11.50
C MET A 86 8.45 1.18 12.56
N LEU A 87 7.12 1.29 12.53
CA LEU A 87 6.35 2.03 13.55
C LEU A 87 6.54 1.44 14.95
N LYS A 88 6.58 0.09 15.09
CA LYS A 88 6.88 -0.56 16.36
C LYS A 88 8.29 -0.20 16.86
N ARG A 89 9.28 -0.13 15.98
CA ARG A 89 10.64 0.26 16.32
C ARG A 89 10.73 1.71 16.78
N GLU A 90 10.12 2.64 16.04
CA GLU A 90 10.27 4.10 16.22
C GLU A 90 9.45 4.67 17.38
N ILE A 91 8.19 4.22 17.51
CA ILE A 91 7.24 4.76 18.48
C ILE A 91 6.53 3.66 19.31
N GLY A 92 6.89 2.40 19.10
CA GLY A 92 6.19 1.28 19.72
C GLY A 92 6.18 1.30 21.25
N LYS A 93 7.23 1.80 21.88
CA LYS A 93 7.33 1.92 23.35
C LYS A 93 6.46 3.04 23.94
N THR A 94 5.94 3.94 23.12
CA THR A 94 5.07 5.03 23.56
C THR A 94 3.76 4.44 24.09
N LYS A 95 3.40 4.80 25.33
CA LYS A 95 2.10 4.45 25.90
C LYS A 95 1.01 5.19 25.11
N LEU A 96 -0.05 4.48 24.75
CA LEU A 96 -1.15 5.09 23.96
C LEU A 96 -1.78 6.29 24.64
N ALA A 97 -1.84 6.30 25.98
CA ALA A 97 -2.32 7.43 26.76
C ALA A 97 -1.45 8.71 26.63
N ASN A 98 -0.18 8.54 26.20
CA ASN A 98 0.77 9.64 26.01
C ASN A 98 0.98 9.97 24.51
N LEU A 99 0.29 9.28 23.61
CA LEU A 99 0.40 9.54 22.19
C LEU A 99 -0.26 10.87 21.85
N ASN A 100 0.54 11.84 21.42
CA ASN A 100 0.11 13.19 21.10
C ASN A 100 0.86 13.76 19.88
N ALA A 101 0.55 15.00 19.50
CA ALA A 101 1.13 15.63 18.32
C ALA A 101 2.65 15.88 18.46
N VAL A 102 3.17 16.05 19.68
CA VAL A 102 4.62 16.23 19.90
C VAL A 102 5.35 14.95 19.57
N VAL A 103 4.90 13.80 20.11
CA VAL A 103 5.48 12.49 19.84
C VAL A 103 5.51 12.16 18.34
N LEU A 104 4.43 12.50 17.62
CA LEU A 104 4.38 12.24 16.18
C LEU A 104 5.22 13.23 15.36
N ARG A 105 5.38 14.47 15.82
CA ARG A 105 6.32 15.43 15.20
C ARG A 105 7.76 14.97 15.38
N ASP A 106 8.14 14.56 16.59
CA ASP A 106 9.48 13.99 16.84
C ASP A 106 9.74 12.73 16.01
N PHE A 107 8.71 11.91 15.78
CA PHE A 107 8.79 10.78 14.86
C PHE A 107 9.06 11.26 13.43
N VAL A 108 8.35 12.26 12.93
CA VAL A 108 8.58 12.85 11.61
C VAL A 108 10.01 13.37 11.49
N ASP A 109 10.50 14.11 12.47
CA ASP A 109 11.86 14.67 12.49
C ASP A 109 12.92 13.58 12.36
N ARG A 110 12.77 12.47 13.12
CA ARG A 110 13.69 11.31 12.99
C ARG A 110 13.59 10.66 11.61
N ARG A 111 12.39 10.57 11.03
CA ARG A 111 12.23 9.99 9.69
C ARG A 111 12.90 10.85 8.61
N GLU A 112 12.77 12.18 8.70
CA GLU A 112 13.46 13.12 7.80
C GLU A 112 14.99 13.02 7.96
N ALA A 113 15.49 13.01 9.19
CA ALA A 113 16.92 12.84 9.48
C ALA A 113 17.48 11.51 8.96
N ALA A 114 16.65 10.45 8.91
CA ALA A 114 16.99 9.16 8.32
C ALA A 114 16.84 9.13 6.77
N GLY A 115 16.57 10.27 6.12
CA GLY A 115 16.46 10.39 4.66
C GLY A 115 15.11 9.96 4.07
N ALA A 116 14.07 9.77 4.87
CA ALA A 116 12.74 9.45 4.33
C ALA A 116 12.09 10.70 3.73
N GLY A 117 11.68 10.62 2.46
CA GLY A 117 10.95 11.70 1.80
C GLY A 117 9.50 11.82 2.28
N GLY A 118 8.90 13.00 2.05
CA GLY A 118 7.55 13.35 2.51
C GLY A 118 6.45 12.37 2.07
N VAL A 119 6.56 11.78 0.88
CA VAL A 119 5.62 10.72 0.40
C VAL A 119 5.65 9.49 1.32
N THR A 120 6.85 9.05 1.70
CA THR A 120 7.04 7.89 2.59
C THR A 120 6.50 8.18 3.99
N ILE A 121 6.85 9.34 4.56
CA ILE A 121 6.38 9.77 5.88
C ILE A 121 4.85 9.91 5.90
N ALA A 122 4.26 10.47 4.84
CA ALA A 122 2.82 10.57 4.70
C ALA A 122 2.13 9.19 4.65
N ALA A 123 2.76 8.20 4.02
CA ALA A 123 2.28 6.83 4.02
C ALA A 123 2.39 6.18 5.42
N ASP A 124 3.50 6.38 6.12
CA ASP A 124 3.71 5.90 7.50
C ASP A 124 2.61 6.41 8.44
N LEU A 125 2.33 7.71 8.40
CA LEU A 125 1.27 8.34 9.20
C LEU A 125 -0.14 7.85 8.80
N SER A 126 -0.36 7.56 7.51
CA SER A 126 -1.64 7.00 7.04
C SER A 126 -1.87 5.59 7.58
N TYR A 127 -0.82 4.76 7.63
CA TYR A 127 -0.91 3.43 8.24
C TYR A 127 -1.13 3.53 9.76
N LEU A 128 -0.44 4.43 10.46
CA LEU A 128 -0.70 4.68 11.89
C LEU A 128 -2.14 5.14 12.14
N SER A 129 -2.68 6.03 11.29
CA SER A 129 -4.08 6.44 11.36
C SER A 129 -5.04 5.26 11.24
N ALA A 130 -4.75 4.30 10.35
CA ALA A 130 -5.58 3.10 10.21
C ALA A 130 -5.58 2.24 11.49
N VAL A 131 -4.42 2.13 12.16
CA VAL A 131 -4.30 1.42 13.45
C VAL A 131 -5.10 2.13 14.54
N LEU A 132 -4.97 3.44 14.67
CA LEU A 132 -5.70 4.24 15.66
C LEU A 132 -7.22 4.18 15.43
N LYS A 133 -7.68 4.30 14.19
CA LYS A 133 -9.09 4.15 13.83
C LYS A 133 -9.63 2.76 14.16
N TRP A 134 -8.88 1.72 13.85
CA TRP A 134 -9.26 0.36 14.21
C TRP A 134 -9.38 0.20 15.74
N GLY A 135 -8.39 0.70 16.49
CA GLY A 135 -8.41 0.67 17.95
C GLY A 135 -9.62 1.42 18.52
N ARG A 136 -9.98 2.57 17.96
CA ARG A 136 -11.13 3.34 18.36
C ARG A 136 -12.45 2.60 18.06
N HIS A 137 -12.65 2.17 16.83
CA HIS A 137 -13.95 1.64 16.39
C HIS A 137 -14.13 0.14 16.66
N ALA A 138 -13.09 -0.69 16.48
CA ALA A 138 -13.19 -2.13 16.67
C ALA A 138 -12.92 -2.55 18.12
N ARG A 139 -12.16 -1.76 18.89
CA ARG A 139 -11.82 -2.04 20.29
C ARG A 139 -12.52 -1.10 21.27
N GLN A 140 -13.30 -0.15 20.78
CA GLN A 140 -14.03 0.84 21.57
C GLN A 140 -13.12 1.62 22.55
N LEU A 141 -11.86 1.93 22.12
CA LEU A 141 -10.89 2.67 22.91
C LEU A 141 -10.98 4.16 22.61
N ASP A 142 -10.85 5.01 23.64
CA ASP A 142 -10.78 6.46 23.46
C ASP A 142 -9.40 6.88 22.95
N LEU A 143 -9.21 6.77 21.64
CA LEU A 143 -7.97 7.05 20.93
C LEU A 143 -8.12 8.31 20.05
N PRO A 144 -7.05 9.09 19.91
CA PRO A 144 -7.03 10.28 19.05
C PRO A 144 -6.91 9.84 17.56
N GLU A 145 -8.00 9.34 16.98
CA GLU A 145 -8.00 8.73 15.64
C GLU A 145 -7.58 9.69 14.51
N ARG A 146 -7.78 11.02 14.71
CA ARG A 146 -7.43 12.04 13.73
C ARG A 146 -5.98 12.51 13.85
N LEU A 147 -5.33 12.26 14.97
CA LEU A 147 -4.00 12.79 15.29
C LEU A 147 -2.96 12.53 14.19
N ALA A 148 -2.86 11.30 13.72
CA ALA A 148 -1.89 10.95 12.67
C ALA A 148 -2.21 11.64 11.33
N LEU A 149 -3.50 11.85 11.01
CA LEU A 149 -3.91 12.57 9.80
C LEU A 149 -3.65 14.08 9.92
N GLU A 150 -3.82 14.66 11.09
CA GLU A 150 -3.52 16.06 11.35
C GLU A 150 -2.02 16.33 11.22
N VAL A 151 -1.18 15.48 11.82
CA VAL A 151 0.28 15.56 11.65
C VAL A 151 0.66 15.31 10.18
N ARG A 152 0.03 14.38 9.48
CA ARG A 152 0.24 14.19 8.05
C ARG A 152 -0.12 15.45 7.23
N ALA A 153 -1.22 16.12 7.55
CA ALA A 153 -1.61 17.35 6.88
C ALA A 153 -0.58 18.48 7.11
N SER A 154 0.07 18.51 8.29
CA SER A 154 1.08 19.51 8.60
C SER A 154 2.40 19.34 7.81
N LEU A 155 2.66 18.20 7.17
CA LEU A 155 3.89 17.97 6.40
C LEU A 155 4.08 18.98 5.27
N VAL A 156 3.00 19.44 4.65
CA VAL A 156 3.05 20.45 3.58
C VAL A 156 3.59 21.79 4.11
N HIS A 157 3.22 22.17 5.34
CA HIS A 157 3.72 23.38 6.00
C HIS A 157 5.21 23.30 6.40
N ARG A 158 5.77 22.10 6.36
CA ARG A 158 7.22 21.85 6.56
C ARG A 158 7.99 21.82 5.22
N GLY A 159 7.33 22.12 4.10
CA GLY A 159 7.92 22.07 2.77
C GLY A 159 8.06 20.66 2.20
N LEU A 160 7.48 19.64 2.86
CA LEU A 160 7.56 18.26 2.40
C LEU A 160 6.53 17.97 1.31
N ASN A 161 6.97 17.47 0.18
CA ASN A 161 6.06 16.98 -0.84
C ASN A 161 5.47 15.62 -0.41
N THR A 162 4.16 15.56 -0.18
CA THR A 162 3.44 14.36 0.24
C THR A 162 2.74 13.62 -0.90
N ARG A 163 2.85 14.13 -2.13
CA ARG A 163 2.34 13.49 -3.35
C ARG A 163 3.50 13.00 -4.19
N SER A 164 3.42 11.74 -4.65
CA SER A 164 4.37 11.27 -5.64
C SER A 164 4.21 12.05 -6.94
N GLN A 165 5.33 12.42 -7.55
CA GLN A 165 5.30 12.96 -8.91
C GLN A 165 4.83 11.85 -9.86
N GLU A 166 3.97 12.22 -10.78
CA GLU A 166 3.58 11.32 -11.85
C GLU A 166 4.76 11.15 -12.81
N ARG A 167 5.02 9.90 -13.20
CA ARG A 167 6.04 9.57 -14.20
C ARG A 167 5.37 9.33 -15.54
N ASP A 168 5.92 9.94 -16.56
CA ASP A 168 5.55 9.80 -17.97
C ASP A 168 6.74 9.41 -18.86
N ARG A 169 7.86 9.00 -18.23
CA ARG A 169 9.08 8.52 -18.90
C ARG A 169 8.75 7.27 -19.72
N GLU A 170 8.99 7.37 -21.02
CA GLU A 170 8.95 6.24 -21.96
C GLU A 170 10.38 5.90 -22.40
N PRO A 171 10.78 4.62 -22.48
CA PRO A 171 12.05 4.25 -23.10
C PRO A 171 12.02 4.59 -24.60
N THR A 172 13.12 5.05 -25.13
CA THR A 172 13.31 5.21 -26.58
C THR A 172 13.68 3.87 -27.23
N ASP A 173 13.50 3.75 -28.55
CA ASP A 173 13.88 2.53 -29.26
C ASP A 173 15.40 2.29 -29.14
N GLN A 174 16.22 3.32 -29.24
CA GLN A 174 17.66 3.22 -29.04
C GLN A 174 18.06 2.73 -27.65
N GLU A 175 17.36 3.17 -26.60
CA GLU A 175 17.59 2.67 -25.24
C GLU A 175 17.24 1.19 -25.12
N LEU A 176 16.10 0.78 -25.69
CA LEU A 176 15.67 -0.62 -25.70
C LEU A 176 16.66 -1.51 -26.46
N ASP A 177 17.11 -1.09 -27.65
CA ASP A 177 18.08 -1.83 -28.43
C ASP A 177 19.42 -2.01 -27.68
N ARG A 178 19.90 -0.95 -27.02
CA ARG A 178 21.11 -1.01 -26.19
C ARG A 178 20.94 -1.97 -24.99
N ILE A 179 19.77 -1.94 -24.34
CA ILE A 179 19.46 -2.81 -23.22
C ILE A 179 19.38 -4.28 -23.66
N PHE A 180 18.75 -4.57 -24.80
CA PHE A 180 18.61 -5.93 -25.33
C PHE A 180 19.97 -6.48 -25.75
N ALA A 181 20.76 -5.71 -26.50
CA ALA A 181 22.13 -6.09 -26.87
C ALA A 181 23.04 -6.33 -25.65
N HIS A 182 22.83 -5.56 -24.56
CA HIS A 182 23.59 -5.78 -23.33
C HIS A 182 23.28 -7.14 -22.66
N TRP A 183 22.09 -7.69 -22.80
CA TRP A 183 21.77 -9.01 -22.26
C TRP A 183 22.14 -10.15 -23.21
N ASP A 184 22.04 -9.95 -24.52
CA ASP A 184 22.37 -10.95 -25.52
C ASP A 184 23.83 -11.47 -25.38
N GLY A 185 24.77 -10.58 -25.08
CA GLY A 185 26.18 -10.93 -24.85
C GLY A 185 26.50 -11.58 -23.49
N LYS A 186 25.51 -11.86 -22.61
CA LYS A 186 25.77 -12.34 -21.25
C LYS A 186 25.48 -13.82 -21.06
N ALA A 187 26.48 -14.69 -21.23
CA ALA A 187 26.37 -16.13 -20.99
C ALA A 187 25.85 -16.54 -19.59
N ARG A 188 26.00 -15.67 -18.58
CA ARG A 188 25.52 -15.92 -17.19
C ARG A 188 24.12 -15.37 -16.91
N GLN A 189 23.42 -14.79 -17.90
CA GLN A 189 22.08 -14.23 -17.71
C GLN A 189 21.05 -15.36 -17.57
N LYS A 190 20.63 -15.69 -16.33
CA LYS A 190 19.65 -16.74 -16.04
C LYS A 190 18.21 -16.33 -16.32
N ILE A 191 17.90 -15.04 -16.22
CA ILE A 191 16.55 -14.51 -16.45
C ILE A 191 16.47 -14.06 -17.91
N PRO A 192 15.50 -14.53 -18.70
CA PRO A 192 15.33 -14.11 -20.10
C PRO A 192 14.77 -12.69 -20.16
N MET A 193 15.62 -11.71 -19.79
CA MET A 193 15.20 -10.33 -19.57
C MET A 193 14.63 -9.69 -20.82
N GLU A 194 15.21 -9.95 -21.98
CA GLU A 194 14.70 -9.44 -23.26
C GLU A 194 13.29 -9.95 -23.52
N THR A 195 13.05 -11.26 -23.40
CA THR A 195 11.72 -11.88 -23.58
C THR A 195 10.69 -11.27 -22.64
N ILE A 196 11.05 -11.09 -21.36
CA ILE A 196 10.15 -10.49 -20.35
C ILE A 196 9.87 -9.01 -20.66
N CYS A 197 10.87 -8.25 -21.10
CA CYS A 197 10.69 -6.84 -21.48
C CYS A 197 9.84 -6.71 -22.74
N ARG A 198 10.08 -7.53 -23.75
CA ARG A 198 9.26 -7.57 -24.99
C ARG A 198 7.81 -7.95 -24.67
N PHE A 199 7.60 -8.92 -23.76
CA PHE A 199 6.25 -9.28 -23.30
C PHE A 199 5.59 -8.13 -22.53
N ALA A 200 6.33 -7.41 -21.67
CA ALA A 200 5.83 -6.25 -20.98
C ALA A 200 5.42 -5.11 -21.94
N LEU A 201 6.21 -4.87 -22.99
CA LEU A 201 5.90 -3.92 -24.06
C LEU A 201 4.69 -4.34 -24.90
N ALA A 202 4.56 -5.63 -25.19
CA ALA A 202 3.46 -6.16 -26.01
C ALA A 202 2.11 -6.24 -25.26
N THR A 203 2.11 -6.25 -23.92
CA THR A 203 0.90 -6.43 -23.10
C THR A 203 0.55 -5.21 -22.25
N GLY A 204 1.52 -4.38 -21.90
CA GLY A 204 1.33 -3.31 -20.93
C GLY A 204 0.98 -3.79 -19.52
N MET A 205 1.17 -5.07 -19.21
CA MET A 205 0.89 -5.65 -17.88
C MET A 205 1.84 -5.11 -16.82
N ARG A 206 1.39 -5.13 -15.56
CA ARG A 206 2.29 -4.85 -14.44
C ARG A 206 3.26 -5.99 -14.24
N GLN A 207 4.48 -5.68 -13.79
CA GLN A 207 5.51 -6.70 -13.55
C GLN A 207 5.02 -7.85 -12.67
N GLY A 208 4.34 -7.56 -11.55
CA GLY A 208 3.77 -8.59 -10.69
C GLY A 208 2.57 -9.32 -11.30
N GLU A 209 1.94 -8.83 -12.37
CA GLU A 209 0.98 -9.59 -13.17
C GLU A 209 1.73 -10.59 -14.03
N ILE A 210 2.77 -10.17 -14.74
CA ILE A 210 3.60 -11.00 -15.63
C ILE A 210 4.21 -12.22 -14.89
N THR A 211 4.78 -12.00 -13.71
CA THR A 211 5.44 -13.05 -12.92
C THR A 211 4.49 -14.08 -12.30
N ARG A 212 3.17 -13.81 -12.33
CA ARG A 212 2.15 -14.70 -11.78
C ARG A 212 1.29 -15.38 -12.84
N LEU A 213 1.55 -15.13 -14.14
CA LEU A 213 0.84 -15.81 -15.21
C LEU A 213 1.23 -17.29 -15.25
N GLU A 214 0.24 -18.15 -15.30
CA GLU A 214 0.41 -19.59 -15.46
C GLU A 214 0.00 -20.03 -16.86
N VAL A 215 0.53 -21.15 -17.32
CA VAL A 215 0.16 -21.75 -18.61
C VAL A 215 -1.34 -22.04 -18.63
N GLU A 216 -1.88 -22.50 -17.51
CA GLU A 216 -3.29 -22.85 -17.30
C GLU A 216 -4.24 -21.64 -17.39
N ASP A 217 -3.71 -20.44 -17.28
CA ASP A 217 -4.47 -19.20 -17.45
C ASP A 217 -4.65 -18.80 -18.92
N VAL A 218 -3.94 -19.45 -19.84
CA VAL A 218 -3.94 -19.10 -21.25
C VAL A 218 -4.94 -19.94 -22.03
N ASP A 219 -5.86 -19.28 -22.69
CA ASP A 219 -6.71 -19.89 -23.72
C ASP A 219 -6.03 -19.72 -25.08
N ALA A 220 -5.47 -20.82 -25.59
CA ALA A 220 -4.75 -20.82 -26.86
C ALA A 220 -5.67 -20.64 -28.07
N ALA A 221 -6.92 -21.09 -28.00
CA ALA A 221 -7.88 -20.96 -29.09
C ALA A 221 -8.37 -19.50 -29.23
N ALA A 222 -8.68 -18.87 -28.09
CA ALA A 222 -9.11 -17.46 -28.06
C ALA A 222 -7.92 -16.47 -28.05
N LYS A 223 -6.67 -16.95 -27.86
CA LYS A 223 -5.49 -16.13 -27.68
C LYS A 223 -5.68 -15.09 -26.56
N THR A 224 -6.14 -15.54 -25.41
CA THR A 224 -6.37 -14.70 -24.23
C THR A 224 -5.63 -15.27 -23.02
N VAL A 225 -5.48 -14.44 -21.99
CA VAL A 225 -4.93 -14.87 -20.71
C VAL A 225 -5.73 -14.27 -19.55
N MET A 226 -6.00 -15.09 -18.54
CA MET A 226 -6.65 -14.65 -17.32
C MET A 226 -5.62 -14.14 -16.32
N ILE A 227 -5.73 -12.86 -15.93
CA ILE A 227 -4.92 -12.26 -14.88
C ILE A 227 -5.69 -12.42 -13.56
N ARG A 228 -5.20 -13.30 -12.69
CA ARG A 228 -5.79 -13.55 -11.36
C ARG A 228 -5.50 -12.39 -10.42
N ASP A 229 -6.46 -12.03 -9.57
CA ASP A 229 -6.36 -10.95 -8.58
C ASP A 229 -5.73 -9.66 -9.16
N ARG A 230 -6.20 -9.24 -10.34
CA ARG A 230 -5.68 -8.04 -11.00
C ARG A 230 -5.90 -6.83 -10.10
N LYS A 231 -4.84 -6.04 -9.87
CA LYS A 231 -4.84 -4.93 -8.92
C LYS A 231 -6.02 -3.98 -9.14
N ASP A 232 -6.89 -3.89 -8.13
CA ASP A 232 -8.04 -3.00 -8.08
C ASP A 232 -8.08 -2.27 -6.73
N PRO A 233 -8.26 -0.94 -6.69
CA PRO A 233 -8.39 -0.20 -5.43
C PRO A 233 -9.60 -0.60 -4.58
N LYS A 234 -10.69 -1.03 -5.22
CA LYS A 234 -11.94 -1.40 -4.55
C LYS A 234 -12.01 -2.90 -4.25
N ASN A 235 -11.63 -3.74 -5.22
CA ASN A 235 -11.69 -5.19 -5.11
C ASN A 235 -10.27 -5.77 -5.11
N LYS A 236 -9.70 -5.99 -3.95
CA LYS A 236 -8.32 -6.48 -3.82
C LYS A 236 -8.14 -7.95 -4.18
N TYR A 237 -9.22 -8.74 -4.15
CA TYR A 237 -9.20 -10.19 -4.33
C TYR A 237 -10.38 -10.65 -5.18
N GLY A 238 -10.18 -11.72 -5.94
CA GLY A 238 -11.19 -12.28 -6.83
C GLY A 238 -11.45 -11.42 -8.08
N ASN A 239 -10.66 -10.36 -8.30
CA ASN A 239 -10.76 -9.53 -9.48
C ASN A 239 -9.96 -10.17 -10.62
N ASN A 240 -10.46 -11.30 -11.13
CA ASN A 240 -9.88 -11.97 -12.28
C ASN A 240 -10.32 -11.26 -13.56
N GLN A 241 -9.41 -11.04 -14.47
CA GLN A 241 -9.70 -10.36 -15.73
C GLN A 241 -9.04 -11.07 -16.90
N THR A 242 -9.83 -11.51 -17.85
CA THR A 242 -9.33 -12.03 -19.13
C THR A 242 -8.96 -10.89 -20.06
N VAL A 243 -7.77 -10.96 -20.65
CA VAL A 243 -7.26 -9.97 -21.59
C VAL A 243 -6.74 -10.66 -22.86
N PRO A 244 -6.90 -10.03 -24.04
CA PRO A 244 -6.35 -10.60 -25.27
C PRO A 244 -4.83 -10.51 -25.30
N LEU A 245 -4.19 -11.52 -25.83
CA LEU A 245 -2.79 -11.54 -26.22
C LEU A 245 -2.69 -11.10 -27.69
N LEU A 246 -2.30 -9.83 -27.89
CA LEU A 246 -2.09 -9.29 -29.24
C LEU A 246 -0.99 -10.08 -29.97
N PRO A 247 -0.89 -10.00 -31.30
CA PRO A 247 0.03 -10.85 -32.08
C PRO A 247 1.47 -10.91 -31.56
N ALA A 248 2.04 -9.77 -31.15
CA ALA A 248 3.39 -9.71 -30.60
C ALA A 248 3.52 -10.44 -29.23
N ALA A 249 2.49 -10.35 -28.38
CA ALA A 249 2.45 -11.05 -27.10
C ALA A 249 2.24 -12.57 -27.31
N TRP A 250 1.37 -12.93 -28.23
CA TRP A 250 1.10 -14.33 -28.57
C TRP A 250 2.36 -15.03 -29.08
N ALA A 251 3.11 -14.41 -29.99
CA ALA A 251 4.35 -14.96 -30.53
C ALA A 251 5.40 -15.28 -29.45
N ILE A 252 5.35 -14.58 -28.30
CA ILE A 252 6.22 -14.86 -27.16
C ILE A 252 5.69 -16.02 -26.32
N VAL A 253 4.37 -16.08 -26.10
CA VAL A 253 3.75 -17.03 -25.17
C VAL A 253 3.57 -18.42 -25.79
N GLU A 254 3.23 -18.49 -27.07
CA GLU A 254 2.96 -19.76 -27.75
C GLU A 254 4.09 -20.78 -27.64
N PRO A 255 5.37 -20.46 -27.90
CA PRO A 255 6.47 -21.42 -27.72
C PRO A 255 6.65 -21.81 -26.24
N ILE A 256 6.46 -20.88 -25.31
CA ILE A 256 6.59 -21.16 -23.87
C ILE A 256 5.54 -22.19 -23.42
N ILE A 257 4.29 -22.03 -23.87
CA ILE A 257 3.20 -22.96 -23.54
C ILE A 257 3.51 -24.35 -24.10
N LYS A 258 3.96 -24.42 -25.35
CA LYS A 258 4.29 -25.70 -26.01
C LYS A 258 5.44 -26.42 -25.29
N GLU A 259 6.43 -25.71 -24.80
CA GLU A 259 7.58 -26.24 -24.08
C GLU A 259 7.24 -26.69 -22.66
N LYS A 260 6.53 -25.85 -21.91
CA LYS A 260 6.31 -26.05 -20.46
C LYS A 260 5.13 -26.98 -20.14
N GLY A 261 4.05 -26.89 -20.87
CA GLY A 261 2.79 -27.60 -20.58
C GLY A 261 2.03 -27.10 -19.35
N THR A 262 2.70 -26.80 -18.23
CA THR A 262 2.08 -26.33 -16.97
C THR A 262 2.96 -25.35 -16.20
N GLY A 263 2.36 -24.64 -15.22
CA GLY A 263 3.06 -23.77 -14.27
C GLY A 263 3.32 -22.36 -14.78
N PHE A 264 4.17 -21.61 -14.11
CA PHE A 264 4.39 -20.20 -14.43
C PHE A 264 5.02 -19.99 -15.81
N LEU A 265 4.46 -19.06 -16.60
CA LEU A 265 5.07 -18.61 -17.85
C LEU A 265 6.47 -18.02 -17.62
N PHE A 266 6.60 -17.17 -16.62
CA PHE A 266 7.86 -16.51 -16.24
C PHE A 266 8.16 -16.76 -14.75
N PRO A 267 8.78 -17.91 -14.38
CA PRO A 267 9.00 -18.31 -12.99
C PRO A 267 10.16 -17.54 -12.33
N TYR A 268 10.07 -16.21 -12.34
CA TYR A 268 11.11 -15.32 -11.79
C TYR A 268 10.52 -14.34 -10.78
N GLU A 269 11.29 -14.05 -9.74
CA GLU A 269 10.90 -13.05 -8.74
C GLU A 269 10.85 -11.64 -9.32
N GLU A 270 9.79 -10.89 -9.02
CA GLU A 270 9.58 -9.51 -9.44
C GLU A 270 10.79 -8.61 -9.09
N SER A 271 11.33 -8.75 -7.86
CA SER A 271 12.49 -8.00 -7.41
C SER A 271 13.75 -8.30 -8.22
N SER A 272 13.94 -9.54 -8.67
CA SER A 272 15.10 -9.96 -9.47
C SER A 272 15.06 -9.39 -10.89
N ILE A 273 13.87 -9.34 -11.50
CA ILE A 273 13.65 -8.70 -12.80
C ILE A 273 13.94 -7.19 -12.68
N SER A 274 13.36 -6.51 -11.69
CA SER A 274 13.60 -5.07 -11.46
C SER A 274 15.08 -4.77 -11.24
N ALA A 275 15.76 -5.57 -10.41
CA ALA A 275 17.19 -5.39 -10.13
C ALA A 275 18.05 -5.64 -11.38
N SER A 276 17.71 -6.65 -12.21
CA SER A 276 18.42 -6.90 -13.46
C SER A 276 18.25 -5.76 -14.46
N PHE A 277 17.03 -5.25 -14.60
CA PHE A 277 16.75 -4.08 -15.45
C PHE A 277 17.52 -2.84 -15.00
N THR A 278 17.47 -2.51 -13.71
CA THR A 278 18.18 -1.37 -13.13
C THR A 278 19.68 -1.47 -13.34
N ARG A 279 20.30 -2.65 -13.13
CA ARG A 279 21.73 -2.86 -13.37
C ARG A 279 22.11 -2.68 -14.85
N ALA A 280 21.25 -3.12 -15.77
CA ALA A 280 21.48 -2.89 -17.19
C ALA A 280 21.48 -1.40 -17.54
N CYS A 281 20.47 -0.66 -17.06
CA CYS A 281 20.40 0.79 -17.25
C CYS A 281 21.65 1.50 -16.68
N GLN A 282 22.05 1.15 -15.45
CA GLN A 282 23.26 1.72 -14.83
C GLN A 282 24.53 1.43 -15.63
N ALA A 283 24.72 0.17 -16.09
CA ALA A 283 25.88 -0.22 -16.90
C ALA A 283 25.95 0.51 -18.25
N LEU A 284 24.80 0.90 -18.79
CA LEU A 284 24.68 1.61 -20.06
C LEU A 284 24.61 3.14 -19.91
N GLY A 285 24.64 3.68 -18.69
CA GLY A 285 24.45 5.10 -18.43
C GLY A 285 23.06 5.62 -18.83
N ILE A 286 22.04 4.76 -18.79
CA ILE A 286 20.64 5.15 -19.05
C ILE A 286 20.03 5.61 -17.74
N GLU A 287 19.79 6.92 -17.65
CA GLU A 287 19.27 7.56 -16.45
C GLU A 287 17.75 7.49 -16.36
N ASP A 288 17.26 7.45 -15.14
CA ASP A 288 15.85 7.53 -14.79
C ASP A 288 14.92 6.63 -15.62
N LEU A 289 15.36 5.39 -15.92
CA LEU A 289 14.54 4.38 -16.59
C LEU A 289 14.31 3.18 -15.67
N ARG A 290 13.05 2.76 -15.53
CA ARG A 290 12.61 1.64 -14.67
C ARG A 290 11.82 0.63 -15.49
N PHE A 291 11.78 -0.63 -15.05
CA PHE A 291 10.99 -1.66 -15.72
C PHE A 291 9.51 -1.26 -15.89
N HIS A 292 8.93 -0.53 -14.92
CA HIS A 292 7.55 -0.07 -15.01
C HIS A 292 7.29 0.91 -16.17
N ASP A 293 8.31 1.59 -16.64
CA ASP A 293 8.20 2.57 -17.74
C ASP A 293 7.96 1.86 -19.10
N LEU A 294 8.28 0.56 -19.21
CA LEU A 294 7.87 -0.27 -20.35
C LEU A 294 6.34 -0.29 -20.52
N ARG A 295 5.61 -0.31 -19.43
CA ARG A 295 4.16 -0.24 -19.45
C ARG A 295 3.64 1.12 -19.90
N HIS A 296 4.36 2.21 -19.59
CA HIS A 296 4.05 3.54 -20.11
C HIS A 296 4.19 3.56 -21.63
N ARG A 297 5.31 3.04 -22.15
CA ARG A 297 5.54 2.89 -23.59
C ARG A 297 4.48 2.02 -24.26
N ALA A 298 4.12 0.87 -23.66
CA ALA A 298 3.06 -0.01 -24.19
C ALA A 298 1.71 0.70 -24.30
N ALA A 299 1.30 1.44 -23.26
CA ALA A 299 0.04 2.17 -23.27
C ALA A 299 0.02 3.26 -24.37
N ALA A 300 1.11 4.00 -24.55
CA ALA A 300 1.24 4.98 -25.61
C ALA A 300 1.19 4.31 -26.99
N GLU A 301 1.86 3.15 -27.15
CA GLU A 301 1.85 2.41 -28.41
C GLU A 301 0.47 1.89 -28.78
N PHE A 302 -0.29 1.40 -27.82
CA PHE A 302 -1.68 0.98 -28.07
C PHE A 302 -2.54 2.13 -28.60
N PHE A 303 -2.37 3.34 -28.09
CA PHE A 303 -3.03 4.51 -28.67
C PHE A 303 -2.52 4.85 -30.07
N ARG A 304 -1.20 4.73 -30.35
CA ARG A 304 -0.64 4.92 -31.70
C ARG A 304 -1.18 3.89 -32.69
N MET A 305 -1.49 2.65 -32.24
CA MET A 305 -2.18 1.62 -33.04
C MET A 305 -3.67 1.93 -33.27
N GLY A 306 -4.21 3.02 -32.74
CA GLY A 306 -5.62 3.41 -32.90
C GLY A 306 -6.59 2.78 -31.90
N LEU A 307 -6.10 2.11 -30.85
CA LEU A 307 -6.99 1.55 -29.83
C LEU A 307 -7.61 2.68 -28.98
N GLY A 308 -8.91 2.57 -28.74
CA GLY A 308 -9.62 3.51 -27.87
C GLY A 308 -9.35 3.30 -26.38
N ILE A 309 -9.71 4.30 -25.57
CA ILE A 309 -9.52 4.27 -24.10
C ILE A 309 -10.06 2.98 -23.44
N PRO A 310 -11.26 2.45 -23.76
CA PRO A 310 -11.76 1.21 -23.17
C PRO A 310 -10.87 0.01 -23.49
N GLN A 311 -10.37 -0.11 -24.72
CA GLN A 311 -9.50 -1.19 -25.17
C GLN A 311 -8.13 -1.14 -24.47
N VAL A 312 -7.49 0.05 -24.43
CA VAL A 312 -6.23 0.24 -23.70
C VAL A 312 -6.43 0.01 -22.21
N SER A 313 -7.56 0.41 -21.63
CA SER A 313 -7.92 0.15 -20.25
C SER A 313 -8.04 -1.36 -19.95
N LEU A 314 -8.64 -2.13 -20.85
CA LEU A 314 -8.74 -3.59 -20.75
C LEU A 314 -7.35 -4.24 -20.74
N LEU A 315 -6.51 -3.92 -21.72
CA LEU A 315 -5.14 -4.45 -21.84
C LEU A 315 -4.31 -4.13 -20.60
N THR A 316 -4.20 -2.88 -20.27
CA THR A 316 -3.32 -2.38 -19.21
C THR A 316 -3.91 -2.53 -17.80
N GLY A 317 -5.24 -2.62 -17.65
CA GLY A 317 -5.92 -2.66 -16.34
C GLY A 317 -5.90 -1.32 -15.60
N HIS A 318 -5.93 -0.20 -16.33
CA HIS A 318 -6.21 1.11 -15.73
C HIS A 318 -7.70 1.20 -15.37
N LYS A 319 -8.01 1.62 -14.15
CA LYS A 319 -9.40 1.63 -13.66
C LYS A 319 -10.12 2.96 -13.87
N THR A 320 -9.39 4.02 -14.17
CA THR A 320 -9.96 5.34 -14.46
C THR A 320 -9.34 5.91 -15.73
N TRP A 321 -10.14 6.62 -16.49
CA TRP A 321 -9.70 7.30 -17.72
C TRP A 321 -8.67 8.39 -17.42
N SER A 322 -8.75 9.03 -16.27
CA SER A 322 -7.76 10.01 -15.84
C SER A 322 -6.32 9.44 -15.78
N MET A 323 -6.16 8.14 -15.48
CA MET A 323 -4.85 7.49 -15.50
C MET A 323 -4.30 7.31 -16.91
N LEU A 324 -5.15 7.27 -17.94
CA LEU A 324 -4.76 7.16 -19.35
C LEU A 324 -4.65 8.51 -20.06
N ARG A 325 -5.14 9.59 -19.44
CA ARG A 325 -5.15 10.93 -20.04
C ARG A 325 -3.79 11.39 -20.54
N ARG A 326 -2.72 11.02 -19.86
CA ARG A 326 -1.34 11.36 -20.24
C ARG A 326 -0.91 10.79 -21.59
N TYR A 327 -1.52 9.69 -22.04
CA TYR A 327 -1.22 9.04 -23.32
C TYR A 327 -2.16 9.48 -24.44
N THR A 328 -3.19 10.25 -24.13
CA THR A 328 -4.20 10.75 -25.07
C THR A 328 -4.02 12.24 -25.31
N ALA A 329 -2.77 12.76 -25.30
CA ALA A 329 -2.50 14.12 -25.69
C ALA A 329 -2.75 14.25 -27.21
N ILE A 330 -4.04 14.43 -27.58
CA ILE A 330 -4.50 14.63 -28.96
C ILE A 330 -4.07 16.03 -29.38
N LYS A 331 -3.28 16.10 -30.43
CA LYS A 331 -2.97 17.37 -31.10
C LYS A 331 -4.07 17.73 -32.10
N PRO A 332 -4.25 19.02 -32.45
CA PRO A 332 -5.24 19.41 -33.46
C PRO A 332 -5.07 18.67 -34.78
N GLU A 333 -3.82 18.38 -35.17
CA GLU A 333 -3.49 17.63 -36.39
C GLU A 333 -4.04 16.20 -36.36
N ASP A 334 -4.06 15.55 -35.19
CA ASP A 334 -4.57 14.18 -35.03
C ASP A 334 -6.07 14.12 -35.30
N VAL A 335 -6.81 15.15 -34.88
CA VAL A 335 -8.25 15.28 -35.17
C VAL A 335 -8.51 15.45 -36.67
N HIS A 336 -7.71 16.30 -37.34
CA HIS A 336 -7.82 16.47 -38.80
C HIS A 336 -7.47 15.18 -39.55
N ASN A 337 -6.49 14.43 -39.10
CA ASN A 337 -6.11 13.16 -39.73
C ASN A 337 -7.17 12.07 -39.53
N ALA A 338 -7.77 12.00 -38.35
CA ALA A 338 -8.85 11.05 -38.07
C ALA A 338 -10.09 11.28 -38.96
N ILE A 339 -10.44 12.56 -39.23
CA ILE A 339 -11.57 12.91 -40.12
C ILE A 339 -11.25 12.58 -41.58
N LYS A 340 -9.97 12.70 -42.00
CA LYS A 340 -9.57 12.36 -43.38
C LYS A 340 -9.51 10.85 -43.63
N ALA A 341 -9.39 10.03 -42.57
CA ALA A 341 -9.33 8.57 -42.65
C ALA A 341 -10.67 7.89 -42.45
N ALA A 342 -11.73 8.64 -42.10
CA ALA A 342 -13.11 8.18 -41.98
C ALA A 342 -13.89 8.37 -43.29
#